data_268651790921c47776cfe062b6a57368
#
_entry.id   268651790921c47776cfe062b6a57368
#
_cell.length_a   1.000
_cell.length_b   1.000
_cell.length_c   1.000
_cell.angle_alpha   90.00
_cell.angle_beta   90.00
_cell.angle_gamma   90.00
#
_symmetry.space_group_name_H-M   'P 1'
#
loop_
_entity.id
_entity.type
_entity.pdbx_description
1 polymer ?
#
loop_
_entity_poly.entity_id
_entity_poly.type
_entity_poly.pdbx_seq_one_letter_code
_entity_poly.pdbx_strand_id
1 'polypeptide(L)'
;MDIEIKDNSHGPVYAQVREQIQEQIATKKVASGEILPSPGSLAQKLSVDRGEIQRAYFELEHAGLISKQTRKDFLGNAKTTYRVV
;
A
#
# COMPACT_ATOMS: atom_id res chain seq x y z
N MET A 1 -10.13 -0.43 3.07
CA MET A 1 -9.00 -1.22 3.60
C MET A 1 -8.64 -0.70 4.98
N ASP A 2 -8.74 -1.56 5.97
CA ASP A 2 -8.49 -1.18 7.36
C ASP A 2 -7.14 -1.70 7.81
N ILE A 3 -6.29 -0.78 8.27
CA ILE A 3 -4.97 -1.11 8.79
C ILE A 3 -4.82 -0.52 10.18
N GLU A 4 -4.33 -1.32 11.11
CA GLU A 4 -4.10 -0.91 12.48
C GLU A 4 -2.63 -1.04 12.81
N ILE A 5 -2.01 0.06 13.24
CA ILE A 5 -0.60 0.06 13.60
C ILE A 5 -0.48 -0.20 15.11
N LYS A 6 0.27 -1.24 15.44
CA LYS A 6 0.56 -1.65 16.82
C LYS A 6 1.98 -1.24 17.18
N ASP A 7 2.37 -1.47 18.44
CA ASP A 7 3.69 -1.09 18.92
C ASP A 7 4.81 -1.90 18.25
N ASN A 8 6.05 -1.56 18.57
CA ASN A 8 7.22 -2.18 17.96
C ASN A 8 7.38 -3.67 18.23
N SER A 9 6.67 -4.20 19.25
CA SER A 9 6.73 -5.63 19.53
C SER A 9 6.10 -6.47 18.40
N HIS A 10 5.30 -5.84 17.54
CA HIS A 10 4.68 -6.46 16.37
C HIS A 10 5.50 -6.23 15.11
N GLY A 11 6.74 -5.79 15.23
CA GLY A 11 7.62 -5.52 14.12
C GLY A 11 7.57 -4.06 13.67
N PRO A 12 8.42 -3.67 12.71
CA PRO A 12 8.44 -2.32 12.18
C PRO A 12 7.15 -1.97 11.45
N VAL A 13 6.86 -0.68 11.33
CA VAL A 13 5.62 -0.20 10.72
C VAL A 13 5.42 -0.77 9.31
N TYR A 14 6.45 -0.73 8.47
CA TYR A 14 6.28 -1.22 7.09
C TYR A 14 5.89 -2.70 7.06
N ALA A 15 6.42 -3.51 7.95
CA ALA A 15 6.11 -4.93 8.01
C ALA A 15 4.67 -5.15 8.48
N GLN A 16 4.21 -4.38 9.45
CA GLN A 16 2.82 -4.46 9.90
C GLN A 16 1.85 -4.11 8.77
N VAL A 17 2.15 -3.06 8.01
CA VAL A 17 1.33 -2.64 6.88
C VAL A 17 1.34 -3.72 5.79
N ARG A 18 2.52 -4.20 5.42
CA ARG A 18 2.66 -5.24 4.39
C ARG A 18 1.87 -6.49 4.75
N GLU A 19 2.01 -6.98 5.97
CA GLU A 19 1.36 -8.20 6.41
C GLU A 19 -0.16 -8.06 6.42
N GLN A 20 -0.68 -6.93 6.86
CA GLN A 20 -2.12 -6.71 6.90
C GLN A 20 -2.72 -6.60 5.50
N ILE A 21 -2.04 -5.91 4.58
CA ILE A 21 -2.50 -5.84 3.19
C ILE A 21 -2.44 -7.22 2.54
N GLN A 22 -1.35 -7.95 2.75
CA GLN A 22 -1.19 -9.29 2.22
C GLN A 22 -2.31 -10.22 2.70
N GLU A 23 -2.65 -10.16 3.96
CA GLU A 23 -3.75 -10.96 4.52
C GLU A 23 -5.09 -10.57 3.92
N GLN A 24 -5.34 -9.27 3.77
CA GLN A 24 -6.60 -8.81 3.18
C GLN A 24 -6.74 -9.22 1.71
N ILE A 25 -5.65 -9.27 0.98
CA ILE A 25 -5.64 -9.79 -0.39
C ILE A 25 -5.92 -11.30 -0.37
N ALA A 26 -5.25 -12.03 0.50
CA ALA A 26 -5.40 -13.48 0.59
C ALA A 26 -6.82 -13.89 0.99
N THR A 27 -7.46 -13.12 1.87
CA THR A 27 -8.83 -13.40 2.32
C THR A 27 -9.89 -12.72 1.47
N LYS A 28 -9.48 -12.02 0.42
CA LYS A 28 -10.35 -11.31 -0.52
C LYS A 28 -11.18 -10.19 0.11
N LYS A 29 -10.75 -9.65 1.24
CA LYS A 29 -11.31 -8.42 1.78
C LYS A 29 -11.02 -7.24 0.88
N VAL A 30 -9.89 -7.32 0.16
CA VAL A 30 -9.53 -6.38 -0.90
C VAL A 30 -9.55 -7.18 -2.20
N ALA A 31 -10.36 -6.73 -3.14
CA ALA A 31 -10.62 -7.51 -4.36
C ALA A 31 -9.51 -7.32 -5.39
N SER A 32 -9.35 -8.33 -6.26
CA SER A 32 -8.50 -8.21 -7.44
C SER A 32 -8.95 -7.02 -8.28
N GLY A 33 -8.00 -6.19 -8.72
CA GLY A 33 -8.30 -4.98 -9.49
C GLY A 33 -8.64 -3.76 -8.65
N GLU A 34 -8.81 -3.91 -7.34
CA GLU A 34 -9.13 -2.79 -6.47
C GLU A 34 -7.94 -1.82 -6.37
N ILE A 35 -8.24 -0.52 -6.42
CA ILE A 35 -7.23 0.52 -6.28
C ILE A 35 -6.95 0.76 -4.80
N LEU A 36 -5.67 0.70 -4.44
CA LEU A 36 -5.23 0.98 -3.08
C LEU A 36 -5.06 2.48 -2.87
N PRO A 37 -5.19 2.96 -1.62
CA PRO A 37 -4.89 4.37 -1.34
C PRO A 37 -3.43 4.67 -1.66
N SER A 38 -3.13 5.92 -2.02
CA SER A 38 -1.74 6.32 -2.27
C SER A 38 -0.92 6.19 -0.98
N PRO A 39 0.40 5.98 -1.09
CA PRO A 39 1.23 5.90 0.11
C PRO A 39 1.11 7.13 1.00
N GLY A 40 1.06 8.33 0.41
CA GLY A 40 0.90 9.56 1.19
C GLY A 40 -0.43 9.63 1.93
N SER A 41 -1.53 9.25 1.25
CA SER A 41 -2.85 9.24 1.88
C SER A 41 -2.93 8.25 3.03
N LEU A 42 -2.39 7.06 2.83
CA LEU A 42 -2.42 6.03 3.87
C LEU A 42 -1.52 6.42 5.04
N ALA A 43 -0.35 6.99 4.77
CA ALA A 43 0.55 7.45 5.81
C ALA A 43 -0.11 8.52 6.67
N GLN A 44 -0.81 9.45 6.06
CA GLN A 44 -1.52 10.50 6.77
C GLN A 44 -2.65 9.91 7.63
N LYS A 45 -3.42 8.99 7.07
CA LYS A 45 -4.51 8.33 7.79
C LYS A 45 -4.01 7.56 9.01
N LEU A 46 -2.87 6.89 8.89
CA LEU A 46 -2.29 6.07 9.95
C LEU A 46 -1.35 6.86 10.87
N SER A 47 -1.07 8.11 10.55
CA SER A 47 -0.13 8.96 11.29
C SER A 47 1.27 8.33 11.37
N VAL A 48 1.74 7.81 10.25
CA VAL A 48 3.07 7.20 10.13
C VAL A 48 3.85 7.87 9.01
N ASP A 49 5.15 7.57 8.95
CA ASP A 49 6.02 8.09 7.92
C ASP A 49 5.63 7.49 6.55
N ARG A 50 5.53 8.35 5.54
CA ARG A 50 5.25 7.93 4.17
C ARG A 50 6.23 6.88 3.66
N GLY A 51 7.51 6.99 4.04
CA GLY A 51 8.54 6.03 3.65
C GLY A 51 8.22 4.61 4.08
N GLU A 52 7.58 4.45 5.23
CA GLU A 52 7.16 3.14 5.73
C GLU A 52 6.10 2.52 4.80
N ILE A 53 5.14 3.33 4.37
CA ILE A 53 4.09 2.85 3.45
C ILE A 53 4.69 2.54 2.08
N GLN A 54 5.58 3.40 1.57
CA GLN A 54 6.23 3.15 0.29
C GLN A 54 7.03 1.86 0.31
N ARG A 55 7.72 1.56 1.41
CA ARG A 55 8.46 0.31 1.55
C ARG A 55 7.53 -0.90 1.55
N ALA A 56 6.39 -0.81 2.27
CA ALA A 56 5.41 -1.89 2.28
C ALA A 56 4.87 -2.16 0.87
N TYR A 57 4.51 -1.10 0.15
CA TYR A 57 4.00 -1.24 -1.21
C TYR A 57 5.06 -1.80 -2.16
N PHE A 58 6.30 -1.36 -2.02
CA PHE A 58 7.40 -1.89 -2.81
C PHE A 58 7.54 -3.40 -2.64
N GLU A 59 7.49 -3.87 -1.40
CA GLU A 59 7.60 -5.30 -1.13
C GLU A 59 6.40 -6.09 -1.65
N LEU A 60 5.19 -5.53 -1.54
CA LEU A 60 3.99 -6.17 -2.09
C LEU A 60 4.04 -6.24 -3.61
N GLU A 61 4.57 -5.21 -4.26
CA GLU A 61 4.76 -5.19 -5.70
C GLU A 61 5.76 -6.27 -6.14
N HIS A 62 6.87 -6.39 -5.44
CA HIS A 62 7.87 -7.42 -5.72
C HIS A 62 7.35 -8.83 -5.49
N ALA A 63 6.41 -8.99 -4.57
CA ALA A 63 5.76 -10.28 -4.35
C ALA A 63 4.69 -10.59 -5.40
N GLY A 64 4.41 -9.66 -6.30
CA GLY A 64 3.41 -9.86 -7.35
C GLY A 64 1.97 -9.69 -6.88
N LEU A 65 1.75 -9.11 -5.69
CA LEU A 65 0.42 -8.96 -5.13
C LEU A 65 -0.27 -7.67 -5.55
N ILE A 66 0.51 -6.64 -5.86
CA ILE A 66 -0.01 -5.36 -6.36
C ILE A 66 0.81 -4.93 -7.57
N SER A 67 0.22 -4.07 -8.39
CA SER A 67 0.91 -3.48 -9.54
C SER A 67 0.89 -1.96 -9.42
N LYS A 68 1.93 -1.34 -9.94
CA LYS A 68 2.09 0.10 -9.94
C LYS A 68 1.94 0.61 -11.37
N GLN A 69 1.09 1.60 -11.55
CA GLN A 69 0.92 2.28 -12.84
C GLN A 69 1.17 3.76 -12.67
N THR A 70 1.98 4.32 -13.56
CA THR A 70 2.22 5.76 -13.60
C THR A 70 1.71 6.27 -14.94
N ARG A 71 0.84 7.28 -14.91
CA ARG A 71 0.30 7.92 -16.11
C ARG A 71 0.57 9.42 -16.04
N LYS A 72 0.88 9.99 -17.18
CA LYS A 72 0.99 11.45 -17.32
C LYS A 72 -0.28 11.98 -17.98
N ASP A 73 -0.79 13.10 -17.45
CA ASP A 73 -1.88 13.79 -18.09
C ASP A 73 -1.34 14.68 -19.22
N PHE A 74 -2.24 15.40 -19.93
CA PHE A 74 -1.83 16.25 -21.03
C PHE A 74 -1.01 17.47 -20.60
N LEU A 75 -1.01 17.79 -19.30
CA LEU A 75 -0.18 18.86 -18.73
C LEU A 75 1.19 18.36 -18.30
N GLY A 76 1.47 17.07 -18.45
CA GLY A 76 2.73 16.48 -18.05
C GLY A 76 2.81 16.06 -16.59
N ASN A 77 1.72 16.19 -15.83
CA ASN A 77 1.69 15.75 -14.43
C ASN A 77 1.58 14.24 -14.34
N ALA A 78 2.46 13.63 -13.55
CA ALA A 78 2.47 12.20 -13.37
C ALA A 78 1.57 11.81 -12.18
N LYS A 79 0.77 10.76 -12.36
CA LYS A 79 -0.04 10.19 -11.29
C LYS A 79 0.26 8.70 -11.19
N THR A 80 0.59 8.25 -9.98
CA THR A 80 0.87 6.85 -9.69
C THR A 80 -0.30 6.22 -8.99
N THR A 81 -0.72 5.05 -9.47
CA THR A 81 -1.82 4.28 -8.89
C THR A 81 -1.32 2.88 -8.56
N TYR A 82 -1.70 2.37 -7.41
CA TYR A 82 -1.42 1.00 -6.99
C TYR A 82 -2.71 0.22 -7.01
N ARG A 83 -2.66 -0.97 -7.58
CA ARG A 83 -3.84 -1.80 -7.78
C ARG A 83 -3.53 -3.25 -7.39
N VAL A 84 -4.49 -3.92 -6.79
CA VAL A 84 -4.38 -5.35 -6.46
C VAL A 84 -4.39 -6.16 -7.77
N VAL A 85 -3.45 -7.06 -7.89
CA VAL A 85 -3.31 -7.93 -9.08
C VAL A 85 -4.47 -8.90 -9.23
#